data_9cd6f666f0df6c8027b7b74c81824c50
#
_entry.id   9cd6f666f0df6c8027b7b74c81824c50
#
_cell.length_a   1.000
_cell.length_b   1.000
_cell.length_c   1.000
_cell.angle_alpha   90.00
_cell.angle_beta   90.00
_cell.angle_gamma   90.00
#
_symmetry.space_group_name_H-M   'P 1'
#
loop_
_entity.id
_entity.type
_entity.pdbx_description
1 polymer ?
#
loop_
_entity_poly.entity_id
_entity_poly.type
_entity_poly.pdbx_seq_one_letter_code
_entity_poly.pdbx_strand_id
1 'polypeptide(L)'
;MISVIGNGQSRHGLDINALQGEKIGCNAIVRDYFVDHLVCVDRKMVKEALDLKTQSVVYTRQDWFNKFQFPCVPLPDLPYKGYTKPDEPIHWGSGPYAVLLGAKLSPTVRIIGFDLYSKDKFVNNIYKDTRNYDSSTKRSVDPRYWIYQIGKVFEIYNRRNFIIYNTSDWALPKEWKYPNVSLDTLDNL
;
A
#
# COMPACT_ATOMS: atom_id res chain seq x y z
N MET A 1 1.85 -12.74 11.36
CA MET A 1 1.15 -11.47 11.13
C MET A 1 2.09 -10.53 10.40
N ILE A 2 1.60 -9.81 9.39
CA ILE A 2 2.37 -8.86 8.59
C ILE A 2 1.70 -7.49 8.59
N SER A 3 2.48 -6.40 8.56
CA SER A 3 1.97 -5.03 8.50
C SER A 3 2.19 -4.44 7.11
N VAL A 4 1.11 -4.02 6.46
CA VAL A 4 1.12 -3.31 5.17
C VAL A 4 0.96 -1.81 5.44
N ILE A 5 1.94 -1.03 5.03
CA ILE A 5 2.10 0.36 5.45
C ILE A 5 2.02 1.27 4.21
N GLY A 6 0.93 2.00 4.12
CA GLY A 6 0.72 3.08 3.15
C GLY A 6 1.37 4.39 3.60
N ASN A 7 1.16 5.43 2.81
CA ASN A 7 1.76 6.75 3.05
C ASN A 7 0.74 7.83 3.39
N GLY A 8 -0.46 7.44 3.85
CA GLY A 8 -1.48 8.36 4.32
C GLY A 8 -1.08 9.11 5.58
N GLN A 9 -1.63 10.31 5.75
CA GLN A 9 -1.29 11.19 6.89
C GLN A 9 -1.72 10.63 8.24
N SER A 10 -2.69 9.71 8.29
CA SER A 10 -3.13 9.09 9.55
C SER A 10 -1.99 8.44 10.33
N ARG A 11 -0.96 7.92 9.65
CA ARG A 11 0.21 7.30 10.31
C ARG A 11 1.31 8.29 10.70
N HIS A 12 1.10 9.59 10.53
CA HIS A 12 2.11 10.58 10.91
C HIS A 12 2.43 10.49 12.40
N GLY A 13 3.72 10.39 12.73
CA GLY A 13 4.17 10.23 14.11
C GLY A 13 4.18 8.79 14.63
N LEU A 14 3.66 7.81 13.86
CA LEU A 14 3.74 6.41 14.25
C LEU A 14 5.18 5.89 14.07
N ASP A 15 5.73 5.27 15.11
CA ASP A 15 7.02 4.57 15.01
C ASP A 15 6.83 3.22 14.32
N ILE A 16 7.15 3.17 13.03
CA ILE A 16 7.07 1.96 12.21
C ILE A 16 8.05 0.88 12.70
N ASN A 17 9.17 1.27 13.33
CA ASN A 17 10.15 0.29 13.82
C ASN A 17 9.62 -0.48 15.03
N ALA A 18 8.73 0.10 15.83
CA ALA A 18 8.11 -0.57 16.98
C ALA A 18 7.11 -1.66 16.57
N LEU A 19 6.61 -1.65 15.33
CA LEU A 19 5.66 -2.66 14.87
C LEU A 19 6.28 -4.05 14.82
N GLN A 20 5.64 -5.00 15.48
CA GLN A 20 6.07 -6.40 15.48
C GLN A 20 5.73 -7.12 14.17
N GLY A 21 6.61 -8.05 13.77
CA GLY A 21 6.46 -8.87 12.57
C GLY A 21 7.01 -8.20 11.32
N GLU A 22 6.86 -8.87 10.18
CA GLU A 22 7.31 -8.38 8.88
C GLU A 22 6.49 -7.17 8.41
N LYS A 23 7.14 -6.31 7.66
CA LYS A 23 6.59 -5.04 7.16
C LYS A 23 6.66 -4.98 5.65
N ILE A 24 5.54 -4.64 5.03
CA ILE A 24 5.47 -4.30 3.60
C ILE A 24 5.21 -2.80 3.50
N GLY A 25 6.14 -2.07 2.95
CA GLY A 25 6.01 -0.64 2.72
C GLY A 25 5.74 -0.28 1.27
N CYS A 26 5.33 0.96 1.02
CA CYS A 26 5.06 1.51 -0.31
C CYS A 26 5.99 2.68 -0.63
N ASN A 27 6.59 2.67 -1.82
CA ASN A 27 7.30 3.82 -2.38
C ASN A 27 8.36 4.42 -1.44
N ALA A 28 8.16 5.69 -1.00
CA ALA A 28 9.15 6.48 -0.29
C ALA A 28 9.34 6.13 1.20
N ILE A 29 8.62 5.17 1.74
CA ILE A 29 8.75 4.80 3.16
C ILE A 29 10.19 4.45 3.56
N VAL A 30 10.97 3.93 2.63
CA VAL A 30 12.40 3.58 2.83
C VAL A 30 13.31 4.78 3.04
N ARG A 31 12.80 6.01 2.93
CA ARG A 31 13.54 7.22 3.31
C ARG A 31 13.70 7.33 4.83
N ASP A 32 12.71 6.83 5.56
CA ASP A 32 12.59 7.03 7.01
C ASP A 32 12.68 5.72 7.80
N TYR A 33 12.24 4.59 7.21
CA TYR A 33 12.10 3.33 7.92
C TYR A 33 12.60 2.15 7.09
N PHE A 34 13.17 1.16 7.76
CA PHE A 34 13.38 -0.15 7.17
C PHE A 34 12.05 -0.91 7.08
N VAL A 35 11.81 -1.54 5.93
CA VAL A 35 10.73 -2.50 5.72
C VAL A 35 11.30 -3.75 5.04
N ASP A 36 10.75 -4.92 5.37
CA ASP A 36 11.25 -6.18 4.80
C ASP A 36 10.96 -6.25 3.30
N HIS A 37 9.78 -5.78 2.90
CA HIS A 37 9.29 -5.78 1.53
C HIS A 37 8.88 -4.36 1.11
N LEU A 38 9.36 -3.91 -0.02
CA LEU A 38 9.01 -2.60 -0.58
C LEU A 38 8.28 -2.75 -1.91
N VAL A 39 7.07 -2.23 -2.02
CA VAL A 39 6.29 -2.24 -3.25
C VAL A 39 6.37 -0.89 -3.96
N CYS A 40 6.91 -0.88 -5.18
CA CYS A 40 7.03 0.29 -6.04
C CYS A 40 6.53 -0.03 -7.45
N VAL A 41 5.38 0.52 -7.86
CA VAL A 41 4.85 0.32 -9.23
C VAL A 41 5.26 1.41 -10.19
N ASP A 42 5.69 2.57 -9.70
CA ASP A 42 6.14 3.68 -10.53
C ASP A 42 7.64 3.63 -10.76
N ARG A 43 8.06 3.81 -12.02
CA ARG A 43 9.47 3.82 -12.42
C ARG A 43 10.34 4.73 -11.55
N LYS A 44 9.85 5.95 -11.28
CA LYS A 44 10.58 6.94 -10.47
C LYS A 44 10.83 6.47 -9.03
N MET A 45 9.88 5.71 -8.46
CA MET A 45 9.99 5.17 -7.11
C MET A 45 10.88 3.94 -7.04
N VAL A 46 10.83 3.07 -8.06
CA VAL A 46 11.79 1.95 -8.19
C VAL A 46 13.21 2.49 -8.26
N LYS A 47 13.44 3.49 -9.15
CA LYS A 47 14.76 4.10 -9.28
C LYS A 47 15.24 4.73 -7.96
N GLU A 48 14.37 5.45 -7.26
CA GLU A 48 14.71 6.06 -5.98
C GLU A 48 15.10 5.01 -4.93
N ALA A 49 14.34 3.92 -4.81
CA ALA A 49 14.66 2.83 -3.89
C ALA A 49 16.03 2.20 -4.17
N LEU A 50 16.35 2.02 -5.45
CA LEU A 50 17.65 1.48 -5.88
C LEU A 50 18.79 2.48 -5.61
N ASP A 51 18.59 3.75 -5.89
CA ASP A 51 19.58 4.83 -5.64
C ASP A 51 19.88 4.93 -4.12
N LEU A 52 18.88 4.72 -3.27
CA LEU A 52 19.02 4.67 -1.81
C LEU A 52 19.70 3.38 -1.30
N LYS A 53 19.94 2.40 -2.18
CA LYS A 53 20.53 1.10 -1.83
C LYS A 53 19.79 0.44 -0.66
N THR A 54 18.46 0.49 -0.68
CA THR A 54 17.64 -0.12 0.38
C THR A 54 17.96 -1.60 0.54
N GLN A 55 17.93 -2.08 1.79
CA GLN A 55 18.07 -3.51 2.10
C GLN A 55 16.74 -4.27 1.96
N SER A 56 15.65 -3.56 1.70
CA SER A 56 14.33 -4.15 1.47
C SER A 56 14.31 -4.99 0.21
N VAL A 57 13.55 -6.06 0.18
CA VAL A 57 13.21 -6.76 -1.07
C VAL A 57 12.26 -5.87 -1.87
N VAL A 58 12.73 -5.33 -3.00
CA VAL A 58 11.95 -4.40 -3.83
C VAL A 58 11.08 -5.18 -4.81
N TYR A 59 9.78 -5.00 -4.70
CA TYR A 59 8.79 -5.57 -5.63
C TYR A 59 8.32 -4.50 -6.62
N THR A 60 8.26 -4.89 -7.89
CA THR A 60 7.77 -3.99 -8.95
C THR A 60 6.94 -4.76 -9.97
N ARG A 61 6.26 -4.02 -10.85
CA ARG A 61 5.49 -4.62 -11.94
C ARG A 61 6.41 -5.38 -12.90
N GLN A 62 5.90 -6.40 -13.54
CA GLN A 62 6.63 -7.25 -14.48
C GLN A 62 7.30 -6.45 -15.61
N ASP A 63 6.64 -5.40 -16.13
CA ASP A 63 7.20 -4.55 -17.19
C ASP A 63 8.44 -3.76 -16.73
N TRP A 64 8.46 -3.29 -15.49
CA TRP A 64 9.63 -2.63 -14.92
C TRP A 64 10.70 -3.63 -14.51
N PHE A 65 10.34 -4.78 -13.97
CA PHE A 65 11.28 -5.86 -13.67
C PHE A 65 12.11 -6.22 -14.90
N ASN A 66 11.45 -6.41 -16.05
CA ASN A 66 12.11 -6.74 -17.30
C ASN A 66 13.05 -5.62 -17.82
N LYS A 67 12.71 -4.36 -17.53
CA LYS A 67 13.49 -3.20 -17.98
C LYS A 67 14.70 -2.90 -17.12
N PHE A 68 14.57 -3.02 -15.83
CA PHE A 68 15.61 -2.57 -14.91
C PHE A 68 16.73 -3.58 -14.72
N GLN A 69 16.50 -4.86 -14.97
CA GLN A 69 17.49 -5.95 -14.77
C GLN A 69 18.20 -5.91 -13.41
N PHE A 70 17.52 -5.38 -12.38
CA PHE A 70 18.05 -5.12 -11.05
C PHE A 70 17.56 -6.14 -10.03
N PRO A 71 18.06 -6.11 -8.78
CA PRO A 71 17.62 -6.97 -7.69
C PRO A 71 16.21 -6.60 -7.20
N CYS A 72 15.27 -6.51 -8.13
CA CYS A 72 13.84 -6.41 -7.87
C CYS A 72 13.19 -7.78 -8.05
N VAL A 73 12.04 -7.95 -7.43
CA VAL A 73 11.20 -9.14 -7.58
C VAL A 73 9.92 -8.72 -8.30
N PRO A 74 9.43 -9.50 -9.27
CA PRO A 74 8.14 -9.18 -9.90
C PRO A 74 7.01 -9.33 -8.89
N LEU A 75 6.07 -8.38 -8.92
CA LEU A 75 4.83 -8.48 -8.16
C LEU A 75 4.06 -9.72 -8.61
N PRO A 76 3.31 -10.36 -7.70
CA PRO A 76 2.48 -11.50 -8.05
C PRO A 76 1.41 -11.12 -9.06
N ASP A 77 1.04 -12.07 -9.92
CA ASP A 77 -0.12 -11.94 -10.79
C ASP A 77 -1.38 -11.70 -9.97
N LEU A 78 -2.32 -10.95 -10.56
CA LEU A 78 -3.63 -10.75 -9.96
C LEU A 78 -4.33 -12.11 -9.81
N PRO A 79 -4.99 -12.36 -8.67
CA PRO A 79 -5.60 -13.67 -8.37
C PRO A 79 -6.93 -13.87 -9.11
N TYR A 80 -7.26 -12.99 -10.03
CA TYR A 80 -8.49 -13.05 -10.83
C TYR A 80 -8.28 -12.43 -12.22
N LYS A 81 -9.18 -12.73 -13.13
CA LYS A 81 -9.30 -12.07 -14.43
C LYS A 81 -10.54 -11.20 -14.41
N GLY A 82 -10.39 -9.93 -14.77
CA GLY A 82 -11.48 -8.98 -14.90
C GLY A 82 -11.50 -8.35 -16.29
N TYR A 83 -12.52 -7.53 -16.54
CA TYR A 83 -12.78 -6.95 -17.87
C TYR A 83 -12.82 -5.41 -17.84
N THR A 84 -12.52 -4.80 -16.70
CA THR A 84 -12.56 -3.36 -16.53
C THR A 84 -11.15 -2.81 -16.26
N LYS A 85 -10.95 -1.51 -16.49
CA LYS A 85 -9.65 -0.86 -16.28
C LYS A 85 -9.02 -1.15 -14.90
N PRO A 86 -9.75 -1.08 -13.76
CA PRO A 86 -9.15 -1.39 -12.47
C PRO A 86 -8.71 -2.85 -12.31
N ASP A 87 -9.11 -3.75 -13.21
CA ASP A 87 -8.67 -5.15 -13.21
C ASP A 87 -7.33 -5.37 -13.93
N GLU A 88 -6.88 -4.39 -14.70
CA GLU A 88 -5.62 -4.50 -15.42
C GLU A 88 -4.43 -4.23 -14.49
N PRO A 89 -3.37 -5.08 -14.48
CA PRO A 89 -2.19 -4.91 -13.63
C PRO A 89 -1.53 -3.53 -13.75
N ILE A 90 -1.58 -2.92 -14.93
CA ILE A 90 -1.00 -1.60 -15.19
C ILE A 90 -1.70 -0.47 -14.42
N HIS A 91 -2.95 -0.67 -14.04
CA HIS A 91 -3.74 0.31 -13.28
C HIS A 91 -3.72 0.06 -11.76
N TRP A 92 -2.98 -0.95 -11.30
CA TRP A 92 -2.82 -1.22 -9.87
C TRP A 92 -1.74 -0.32 -9.26
N GLY A 93 -2.10 0.36 -8.18
CA GLY A 93 -1.16 1.16 -7.39
C GLY A 93 -0.29 0.31 -6.45
N SER A 94 0.74 0.92 -5.88
CA SER A 94 1.61 0.26 -4.89
C SER A 94 0.83 -0.22 -3.66
N GLY A 95 -0.14 0.55 -3.18
CA GLY A 95 -0.99 0.18 -2.03
C GLY A 95 -1.77 -1.12 -2.26
N PRO A 96 -2.62 -1.23 -3.28
CA PRO A 96 -3.34 -2.46 -3.60
C PRO A 96 -2.42 -3.68 -3.78
N TYR A 97 -1.28 -3.52 -4.45
CA TYR A 97 -0.30 -4.60 -4.58
C TYR A 97 0.36 -4.99 -3.26
N ALA A 98 0.61 -4.02 -2.37
CA ALA A 98 1.14 -4.30 -1.04
C ALA A 98 0.15 -5.12 -0.20
N VAL A 99 -1.15 -4.80 -0.28
CA VAL A 99 -2.21 -5.59 0.38
C VAL A 99 -2.30 -7.00 -0.21
N LEU A 100 -2.23 -7.14 -1.53
CA LEU A 100 -2.19 -8.45 -2.21
C LEU A 100 -0.98 -9.28 -1.76
N LEU A 101 0.19 -8.66 -1.70
CA LEU A 101 1.41 -9.33 -1.23
C LEU A 101 1.26 -9.79 0.23
N GLY A 102 0.74 -8.93 1.10
CA GLY A 102 0.44 -9.25 2.49
C GLY A 102 -0.50 -10.45 2.64
N ALA A 103 -1.58 -10.48 1.84
CA ALA A 103 -2.53 -11.59 1.84
C ALA A 103 -1.91 -12.92 1.38
N LYS A 104 -0.90 -12.87 0.50
CA LYS A 104 -0.15 -14.06 0.09
C LYS A 104 0.82 -14.55 1.15
N LEU A 105 1.47 -13.63 1.87
CA LEU A 105 2.54 -13.96 2.82
C LEU A 105 2.03 -14.31 4.22
N SER A 106 0.85 -13.81 4.63
CA SER A 106 0.39 -13.97 6.02
C SER A 106 -1.10 -14.28 6.14
N PRO A 107 -1.51 -15.09 7.13
CA PRO A 107 -2.93 -15.30 7.45
C PRO A 107 -3.58 -14.07 8.08
N THR A 108 -2.81 -13.16 8.70
CA THR A 108 -3.31 -11.90 9.29
C THR A 108 -2.51 -10.73 8.78
N VAL A 109 -3.20 -9.73 8.25
CA VAL A 109 -2.63 -8.53 7.62
C VAL A 109 -3.14 -7.30 8.34
N ARG A 110 -2.24 -6.53 8.95
CA ARG A 110 -2.53 -5.18 9.44
C ARG A 110 -2.35 -4.19 8.31
N ILE A 111 -3.27 -3.28 8.12
CA ILE A 111 -3.25 -2.25 7.07
C ILE A 111 -3.24 -0.89 7.75
N ILE A 112 -2.18 -0.09 7.51
CA ILE A 112 -1.90 1.15 8.23
C ILE A 112 -1.61 2.26 7.22
N GLY A 113 -2.15 3.46 7.41
CA GLY A 113 -1.87 4.60 6.53
C GLY A 113 -2.53 4.49 5.15
N PHE A 114 -3.67 3.82 5.06
CA PHE A 114 -4.52 3.73 3.86
C PHE A 114 -5.74 4.64 4.00
N ASP A 115 -5.49 5.93 4.07
CA ASP A 115 -6.52 6.94 4.34
C ASP A 115 -7.56 7.06 3.25
N LEU A 116 -7.20 6.80 1.99
CA LEU A 116 -8.03 6.86 0.79
C LEU A 116 -8.57 8.25 0.49
N TYR A 117 -9.12 8.91 1.51
CA TYR A 117 -9.79 10.19 1.40
C TYR A 117 -8.94 11.30 2.02
N SER A 118 -9.12 12.51 1.52
CA SER A 118 -8.59 13.73 2.11
C SER A 118 -9.76 14.60 2.59
N LYS A 119 -9.69 15.11 3.82
CA LYS A 119 -10.70 15.99 4.38
C LYS A 119 -10.82 17.31 3.62
N ASP A 120 -9.70 17.80 3.09
CA ASP A 120 -9.57 19.08 2.37
C ASP A 120 -9.53 18.91 0.84
N LYS A 121 -9.72 17.69 0.31
CA LYS A 121 -9.64 17.33 -1.11
C LYS A 121 -8.24 17.50 -1.76
N PHE A 122 -7.22 17.75 -0.96
CA PHE A 122 -5.82 17.83 -1.42
C PHE A 122 -5.07 16.53 -1.15
N VAL A 123 -3.84 16.43 -1.65
CA VAL A 123 -3.00 15.25 -1.51
C VAL A 123 -2.83 14.87 -0.03
N ASN A 124 -3.36 13.70 0.33
CA ASN A 124 -3.19 13.07 1.63
C ASN A 124 -2.02 12.08 1.58
N ASN A 125 -0.83 12.59 1.81
CA ASN A 125 0.39 11.78 1.80
C ASN A 125 1.46 12.47 2.65
N ILE A 126 2.15 11.72 3.49
CA ILE A 126 3.20 12.28 4.36
C ILE A 126 4.43 12.76 3.60
N TYR A 127 4.63 12.28 2.36
CA TYR A 127 5.74 12.68 1.48
C TYR A 127 5.37 13.76 0.47
N LYS A 128 4.16 14.37 0.58
CA LYS A 128 3.78 15.50 -0.27
C LYS A 128 4.82 16.61 -0.21
N ASP A 129 4.95 17.40 -1.27
CA ASP A 129 5.95 18.45 -1.45
C ASP A 129 7.41 17.96 -1.48
N THR A 130 7.65 16.66 -1.55
CA THR A 130 9.00 16.09 -1.66
C THR A 130 9.28 15.56 -3.07
N ARG A 131 10.55 15.22 -3.35
CA ARG A 131 10.95 14.61 -4.62
C ARG A 131 10.06 13.42 -4.97
N ASN A 132 9.61 13.36 -6.22
CA ASN A 132 8.76 12.31 -6.78
C ASN A 132 7.31 12.27 -6.28
N TYR A 133 6.91 13.18 -5.40
CA TYR A 133 5.54 13.33 -4.92
C TYR A 133 4.89 14.63 -5.39
N ASP A 134 3.57 14.62 -5.39
CA ASP A 134 2.76 15.77 -5.74
C ASP A 134 2.79 16.84 -4.64
N SER A 135 2.53 18.10 -5.05
CA SER A 135 2.40 19.23 -4.15
C SER A 135 1.18 19.06 -3.23
N SER A 136 1.30 19.58 -2.00
CA SER A 136 0.20 19.68 -1.03
C SER A 136 -1.01 20.47 -1.56
N THR A 137 -0.80 21.34 -2.55
CA THR A 137 -1.87 22.13 -3.20
C THR A 137 -2.57 21.38 -4.33
N LYS A 138 -2.06 20.23 -4.75
CA LYS A 138 -2.67 19.40 -5.79
C LYS A 138 -3.89 18.66 -5.23
N ARG A 139 -4.94 18.52 -6.04
CA ARG A 139 -6.09 17.69 -5.69
C ARG A 139 -5.67 16.23 -5.49
N SER A 140 -6.26 15.59 -4.51
CA SER A 140 -6.08 14.15 -4.27
C SER A 140 -6.58 13.33 -5.46
N VAL A 141 -5.94 12.19 -5.68
CA VAL A 141 -6.38 11.21 -6.67
C VAL A 141 -7.70 10.59 -6.21
N ASP A 142 -8.60 10.34 -7.15
CA ASP A 142 -9.84 9.61 -6.87
C ASP A 142 -9.50 8.18 -6.39
N PRO A 143 -9.91 7.78 -5.18
CA PRO A 143 -9.50 6.51 -4.60
C PRO A 143 -10.33 5.31 -5.09
N ARG A 144 -11.32 5.49 -5.99
CA ARG A 144 -12.26 4.43 -6.40
C ARG A 144 -11.56 3.17 -6.93
N TYR A 145 -10.46 3.33 -7.66
CA TYR A 145 -9.69 2.18 -8.15
C TYR A 145 -9.04 1.43 -6.99
N TRP A 146 -8.41 2.13 -6.06
CA TRP A 146 -7.78 1.51 -4.89
C TRP A 146 -8.80 0.81 -4.00
N ILE A 147 -9.96 1.45 -3.78
CA ILE A 147 -11.07 0.87 -3.01
C ILE A 147 -11.52 -0.44 -3.67
N TYR A 148 -11.77 -0.43 -4.97
CA TYR A 148 -12.16 -1.60 -5.74
C TYR A 148 -11.11 -2.71 -5.67
N GLN A 149 -9.84 -2.39 -5.97
CA GLN A 149 -8.73 -3.35 -6.05
C GLN A 149 -8.46 -4.02 -4.70
N ILE A 150 -8.42 -3.24 -3.62
CA ILE A 150 -8.24 -3.77 -2.26
C ILE A 150 -9.46 -4.59 -1.85
N GLY A 151 -10.67 -4.14 -2.16
CA GLY A 151 -11.89 -4.92 -1.92
C GLY A 151 -11.85 -6.29 -2.61
N LYS A 152 -11.32 -6.37 -3.84
CA LYS A 152 -11.11 -7.65 -4.53
C LYS A 152 -10.11 -8.55 -3.81
N VAL A 153 -9.08 -8.01 -3.20
CA VAL A 153 -8.16 -8.81 -2.36
C VAL A 153 -8.91 -9.39 -1.15
N PHE A 154 -9.71 -8.59 -0.47
CA PHE A 154 -10.50 -9.06 0.69
C PHE A 154 -11.50 -10.16 0.32
N GLU A 155 -12.18 -9.99 -0.80
CA GLU A 155 -13.14 -10.96 -1.35
C GLU A 155 -12.48 -12.31 -1.64
N ILE A 156 -11.36 -12.30 -2.37
CA ILE A 156 -10.69 -13.51 -2.85
C ILE A 156 -9.95 -14.23 -1.71
N TYR A 157 -9.29 -13.46 -0.85
CA TYR A 157 -8.57 -14.00 0.32
C TYR A 157 -9.47 -14.07 1.56
N ASN A 158 -10.69 -14.57 1.42
CA ASN A 158 -11.72 -14.59 2.46
C ASN A 158 -11.37 -15.43 3.70
N ARG A 159 -10.31 -16.23 3.63
CA ARG A 159 -9.75 -16.99 4.79
C ARG A 159 -8.59 -16.26 5.47
N ARG A 160 -8.25 -15.03 5.05
CA ARG A 160 -7.28 -14.18 5.70
C ARG A 160 -7.99 -13.15 6.56
N ASN A 161 -7.38 -12.72 7.64
CA ASN A 161 -7.89 -11.64 8.47
C ASN A 161 -7.20 -10.34 8.10
N PHE A 162 -7.98 -9.31 7.78
CA PHE A 162 -7.49 -7.96 7.51
C PHE A 162 -7.95 -7.03 8.61
N ILE A 163 -7.00 -6.36 9.27
CA ILE A 163 -7.27 -5.38 10.32
C ILE A 163 -6.79 -4.04 9.82
N ILE A 164 -7.70 -3.11 9.62
CA ILE A 164 -7.39 -1.76 9.14
C ILE A 164 -7.26 -0.85 10.35
N TYR A 165 -6.10 -0.22 10.50
CA TYR A 165 -5.83 0.74 11.55
C TYR A 165 -5.88 2.15 10.98
N ASN A 166 -6.76 2.99 11.53
CA ASN A 166 -6.91 4.38 11.12
C ASN A 166 -7.33 5.26 12.31
N THR A 167 -7.56 6.55 12.06
CA THR A 167 -8.09 7.47 13.08
C THR A 167 -9.54 7.10 13.43
N SER A 168 -9.96 7.41 14.64
CA SER A 168 -11.31 7.07 15.16
C SER A 168 -12.46 7.67 14.34
N ASP A 169 -12.21 8.77 13.61
CA ASP A 169 -13.18 9.45 12.74
C ASP A 169 -13.16 8.95 11.28
N TRP A 170 -12.28 7.99 10.94
CA TRP A 170 -12.22 7.43 9.60
C TRP A 170 -13.30 6.37 9.40
N ALA A 171 -13.94 6.41 8.24
CA ALA A 171 -15.02 5.48 7.92
C ALA A 171 -14.56 4.41 6.93
N LEU A 172 -14.81 3.14 7.27
CA LEU A 172 -14.55 2.02 6.37
C LEU A 172 -15.43 2.13 5.11
N PRO A 173 -14.83 2.09 3.90
CA PRO A 173 -15.59 2.04 2.65
C PRO A 173 -16.63 0.92 2.68
N LYS A 174 -17.81 1.17 2.13
CA LYS A 174 -18.86 0.14 2.04
C LYS A 174 -18.42 -1.09 1.25
N GLU A 175 -17.53 -0.90 0.27
CA GLU A 175 -16.93 -1.90 -0.58
C GLU A 175 -15.95 -2.82 0.17
N TRP A 176 -15.55 -2.45 1.40
CA TRP A 176 -14.65 -3.22 2.25
C TRP A 176 -15.35 -3.94 3.40
N LYS A 177 -16.68 -3.90 3.45
CA LYS A 177 -17.49 -4.59 4.47
C LYS A 177 -17.57 -6.09 4.20
N TYR A 178 -16.48 -6.80 4.43
CA TYR A 178 -16.40 -8.26 4.35
C TYR A 178 -16.25 -8.86 5.76
N PRO A 179 -16.72 -10.12 6.00
CA PRO A 179 -16.60 -10.77 7.32
C PRO A 179 -15.17 -10.91 7.84
N ASN A 180 -14.18 -10.92 6.96
CA ASN A 180 -12.76 -11.06 7.25
C ASN A 180 -12.03 -9.71 7.35
N VAL A 181 -12.75 -8.60 7.37
CA VAL A 181 -12.21 -7.24 7.51
C VAL A 181 -12.74 -6.60 8.78
N SER A 182 -11.83 -6.10 9.59
CA SER A 182 -12.14 -5.32 10.79
C SER A 182 -11.46 -3.96 10.76
N LEU A 183 -12.05 -3.00 11.44
CA LEU A 183 -11.50 -1.66 11.68
C LEU A 183 -11.08 -1.55 13.14
N ASP A 184 -9.90 -0.99 13.36
CA ASP A 184 -9.39 -0.66 14.68
C ASP A 184 -8.75 0.74 14.66
N THR A 185 -8.46 1.30 15.81
CA THR A 185 -7.81 2.60 15.92
C THR A 185 -6.30 2.46 16.01
N LEU A 186 -5.58 3.48 15.52
CA LEU A 186 -4.12 3.53 15.60
C LEU A 186 -3.59 3.47 17.04
N ASP A 187 -4.40 3.87 18.01
CA ASP A 187 -4.04 3.83 19.44
C ASP A 187 -3.95 2.38 19.98
N ASN A 188 -4.47 1.41 19.26
CA ASN A 188 -4.47 -0.02 19.62
C ASN A 188 -3.38 -0.83 18.87
N LEU A 189 -2.44 -0.17 18.19
CA LEU A 189 -1.33 -0.80 17.47
C LEU A 189 -0.22 -1.32 18.39
#